data_3d96309f941a98d6fb1179806c507d3f
#
_entry.id   3d96309f941a98d6fb1179806c507d3f
#
_cell.length_a   1.000
_cell.length_b   1.000
_cell.length_c   1.000
_cell.angle_alpha   90.00
_cell.angle_beta   90.00
_cell.angle_gamma   90.00
#
_symmetry.space_group_name_H-M   'P 1'
#
loop_
_entity.id
_entity.type
_entity.pdbx_description
1 polymer ?
#
loop_
_entity_poly.entity_id
_entity_poly.type
_entity_poly.pdbx_seq_one_letter_code
_entity_poly.pdbx_strand_id
1 'polypeptide(L)'
;IVFMNHFTNQSNGSHRGHSLMGRAMLRRFALFFPMILLMLLFLPARMVAQKAASSSKYIATYDSDTKTLTFEKYEGESFPSDSESKWVKDGTPVLGMFGYSYQQNIKHIVINESFKTFTPTTLNYFFEGLTQLETITGLEYLNTANVTDMSLLFDHCQKLTSLDLSNFNTAKVTNMNRMFSYCSNLKTIYASDKF
;
A
#
# COMPACT_ATOMS: atom_id res chain seq x y z
N ILE A 1 -22.33 -23.88 -21.85
CA ILE A 1 -23.21 -24.92 -21.27
C ILE A 1 -23.75 -24.35 -19.98
N VAL A 2 -25.04 -24.02 -20.02
CA VAL A 2 -25.82 -23.44 -18.91
C VAL A 2 -26.48 -24.60 -18.17
N PHE A 3 -26.37 -24.67 -16.87
CA PHE A 3 -27.24 -25.50 -16.05
C PHE A 3 -28.13 -24.60 -15.18
N MET A 4 -29.41 -24.53 -15.59
CA MET A 4 -30.53 -24.12 -14.76
C MET A 4 -31.00 -25.32 -13.94
N ASN A 5 -31.15 -25.18 -12.63
CA ASN A 5 -31.92 -26.09 -11.83
C ASN A 5 -33.15 -25.37 -11.27
N HIS A 6 -34.30 -25.75 -11.85
CA HIS A 6 -35.65 -25.52 -11.36
C HIS A 6 -35.89 -26.40 -10.14
N PHE A 7 -36.40 -25.83 -9.05
CA PHE A 7 -37.11 -26.59 -8.04
C PHE A 7 -38.55 -26.09 -7.97
N THR A 8 -39.44 -26.96 -8.41
CA THR A 8 -40.89 -26.82 -8.39
C THR A 8 -41.44 -27.07 -6.98
N ASN A 9 -42.35 -26.22 -6.62
CA ASN A 9 -43.21 -26.30 -5.45
C ASN A 9 -44.24 -27.43 -5.60
N GLN A 10 -44.42 -28.30 -4.61
CA GLN A 10 -45.61 -29.10 -4.46
C GLN A 10 -46.09 -29.07 -3.01
N SER A 11 -47.31 -28.57 -2.89
CA SER A 11 -48.18 -28.61 -1.72
C SER A 11 -48.84 -29.98 -1.61
N ASN A 12 -48.99 -30.50 -0.39
CA ASN A 12 -50.25 -30.97 0.20
C ASN A 12 -50.02 -31.87 1.41
N GLY A 13 -50.87 -31.75 2.40
CA GLY A 13 -51.20 -32.84 3.31
C GLY A 13 -51.26 -32.48 4.80
N SER A 14 -52.49 -32.18 5.21
CA SER A 14 -52.88 -32.03 6.61
C SER A 14 -52.52 -33.23 7.48
N HIS A 15 -52.10 -32.99 8.73
CA HIS A 15 -52.59 -33.74 9.89
C HIS A 15 -52.39 -32.97 11.22
N ARG A 16 -53.46 -32.89 11.97
CA ARG A 16 -53.54 -32.36 13.33
C ARG A 16 -52.75 -33.28 14.30
N GLY A 17 -51.95 -32.67 15.14
CA GLY A 17 -51.34 -33.34 16.29
C GLY A 17 -50.95 -32.30 17.34
N HIS A 18 -51.78 -32.18 18.39
CA HIS A 18 -51.49 -31.38 19.56
C HIS A 18 -50.25 -31.95 20.28
N SER A 19 -49.22 -31.14 20.48
CA SER A 19 -48.13 -31.48 21.43
C SER A 19 -47.74 -30.22 22.23
N LEU A 20 -47.91 -30.36 23.52
CA LEU A 20 -47.68 -29.35 24.58
C LEU A 20 -46.21 -29.10 24.87
N MET A 21 -45.30 -29.16 23.89
CA MET A 21 -43.86 -29.00 24.13
C MET A 21 -43.26 -27.65 23.69
N GLY A 22 -44.12 -26.69 23.28
CA GLY A 22 -43.64 -25.42 22.70
C GLY A 22 -43.31 -24.31 23.71
N ARG A 23 -43.67 -24.41 24.97
CA ARG A 23 -43.52 -23.27 25.90
C ARG A 23 -42.26 -23.27 26.77
N ALA A 24 -41.61 -24.40 26.93
CA ALA A 24 -40.38 -24.48 27.74
C ALA A 24 -39.11 -24.13 26.96
N MET A 25 -39.09 -24.29 25.64
CA MET A 25 -37.92 -24.01 24.79
C MET A 25 -37.76 -22.52 24.45
N LEU A 26 -38.88 -21.77 24.37
CA LEU A 26 -38.81 -20.33 24.07
C LEU A 26 -38.27 -19.49 25.22
N ARG A 27 -38.38 -19.96 26.48
CA ARG A 27 -37.86 -19.22 27.66
C ARG A 27 -36.34 -19.38 27.83
N ARG A 28 -35.73 -20.42 27.30
CA ARG A 28 -34.26 -20.61 27.36
C ARG A 28 -33.49 -19.85 26.30
N PHE A 29 -34.10 -19.54 25.14
CA PHE A 29 -33.49 -18.70 24.12
C PHE A 29 -33.56 -17.20 24.47
N ALA A 30 -34.50 -16.74 25.24
CA ALA A 30 -34.63 -15.33 25.62
C ALA A 30 -33.56 -14.86 26.61
N LEU A 31 -32.88 -15.76 27.30
CA LEU A 31 -31.81 -15.42 28.27
C LEU A 31 -30.43 -15.38 27.65
N PHE A 32 -30.23 -15.98 26.46
CA PHE A 32 -28.93 -15.95 25.76
C PHE A 32 -28.82 -14.79 24.77
N PHE A 33 -29.94 -14.22 24.32
CA PHE A 33 -29.93 -13.13 23.34
C PHE A 33 -29.30 -11.82 23.88
N PRO A 34 -29.57 -11.38 25.12
CA PRO A 34 -28.92 -10.19 25.65
C PRO A 34 -27.43 -10.40 25.93
N MET A 35 -26.97 -11.64 26.19
CA MET A 35 -25.56 -11.91 26.44
C MET A 35 -24.73 -11.91 25.15
N ILE A 36 -25.29 -12.37 24.05
CA ILE A 36 -24.63 -12.29 22.72
C ILE A 36 -24.59 -10.84 22.22
N LEU A 37 -25.65 -10.05 22.44
CA LEU A 37 -25.69 -8.64 22.10
C LEU A 37 -24.73 -7.83 22.99
N LEU A 38 -24.57 -8.19 24.28
CA LEU A 38 -23.63 -7.56 25.18
C LEU A 38 -22.16 -7.93 24.83
N MET A 39 -21.91 -9.15 24.36
CA MET A 39 -20.57 -9.54 23.84
C MET A 39 -20.21 -8.82 22.54
N LEU A 40 -21.18 -8.46 21.68
CA LEU A 40 -20.94 -7.66 20.50
C LEU A 40 -20.65 -6.18 20.83
N LEU A 41 -21.13 -5.68 21.98
CA LEU A 41 -20.83 -4.32 22.45
C LEU A 41 -19.48 -4.23 23.18
N PHE A 42 -18.89 -5.36 23.60
CA PHE A 42 -17.56 -5.46 24.19
C PHE A 42 -16.51 -6.07 23.24
N LEU A 43 -16.76 -6.09 21.94
CA LEU A 43 -15.67 -6.26 20.98
C LEU A 43 -14.71 -5.09 21.22
N PRO A 44 -13.50 -5.37 21.74
CA PRO A 44 -12.62 -4.28 22.14
C PRO A 44 -12.36 -3.40 20.90
N ALA A 45 -12.44 -2.09 21.10
CA ALA A 45 -12.07 -1.09 20.10
C ALA A 45 -10.73 -1.40 19.40
N ARG A 46 -9.92 -2.25 20.05
CA ARG A 46 -8.69 -2.83 19.53
C ARG A 46 -8.88 -3.72 18.28
N MET A 47 -10.00 -4.45 18.16
CA MET A 47 -10.25 -5.26 16.96
C MET A 47 -10.74 -4.40 15.78
N VAL A 48 -11.49 -3.33 16.06
CA VAL A 48 -11.90 -2.37 15.03
C VAL A 48 -10.70 -1.51 14.59
N ALA A 49 -9.83 -1.13 15.55
CA ALA A 49 -8.58 -0.42 15.25
C ALA A 49 -7.57 -1.32 14.51
N GLN A 50 -7.53 -2.63 14.79
CA GLN A 50 -6.66 -3.57 14.11
C GLN A 50 -7.12 -3.88 12.68
N LYS A 51 -8.42 -3.76 12.39
CA LYS A 51 -8.94 -3.83 11.02
C LYS A 51 -8.75 -2.50 10.27
N ALA A 52 -8.71 -1.36 10.97
CA ALA A 52 -8.36 -0.06 10.40
C ALA A 52 -6.84 0.12 10.19
N ALA A 53 -6.01 -0.65 10.92
CA ALA A 53 -4.57 -0.74 10.71
C ALA A 53 -4.17 -1.73 9.59
N SER A 54 -5.15 -2.31 8.87
CA SER A 54 -4.88 -3.23 7.77
C SER A 54 -4.38 -2.46 6.55
N SER A 55 -3.08 -2.43 6.45
CA SER A 55 -2.28 -2.23 5.25
C SER A 55 -2.82 -1.15 4.30
N SER A 56 -2.44 0.09 4.54
CA SER A 56 -2.42 1.06 3.45
C SER A 56 -1.65 0.41 2.30
N LYS A 57 -2.34 0.17 1.20
CA LYS A 57 -1.71 -0.35 0.00
C LYS A 57 -1.12 0.83 -0.76
N TYR A 58 0.07 0.66 -1.29
CA TYR A 58 0.73 1.64 -2.13
C TYR A 58 1.09 1.00 -3.45
N ILE A 59 1.02 1.78 -4.49
CA ILE A 59 1.28 1.34 -5.85
C ILE A 59 2.20 2.34 -6.55
N ALA A 60 3.02 1.83 -7.45
CA ALA A 60 3.72 2.62 -8.45
C ALA A 60 3.17 2.26 -9.82
N THR A 61 2.71 3.25 -10.57
CA THR A 61 2.15 3.11 -11.91
C THR A 61 3.04 3.82 -12.90
N TYR A 62 3.45 3.12 -13.96
CA TYR A 62 4.24 3.69 -15.04
C TYR A 62 3.36 4.04 -16.23
N ASP A 63 3.46 5.27 -16.69
CA ASP A 63 2.85 5.77 -17.93
C ASP A 63 3.91 5.76 -19.04
N SER A 64 3.72 4.92 -20.03
CA SER A 64 4.65 4.74 -21.14
C SER A 64 4.69 5.92 -22.12
N ASP A 65 3.65 6.74 -22.19
CA ASP A 65 3.58 7.89 -23.11
C ASP A 65 4.36 9.08 -22.52
N THR A 66 4.13 9.37 -21.25
CA THR A 66 4.79 10.47 -20.54
C THR A 66 6.13 10.09 -19.93
N LYS A 67 6.48 8.80 -19.89
CA LYS A 67 7.65 8.23 -19.21
C LYS A 67 7.66 8.55 -17.70
N THR A 68 6.49 8.63 -17.10
CA THR A 68 6.28 9.01 -15.70
C THR A 68 5.97 7.80 -14.83
N LEU A 69 6.67 7.67 -13.71
CA LEU A 69 6.36 6.73 -12.64
C LEU A 69 5.69 7.48 -11.50
N THR A 70 4.45 7.13 -11.18
CA THR A 70 3.67 7.75 -10.11
C THR A 70 3.54 6.80 -8.93
N PHE A 71 3.86 7.30 -7.72
CA PHE A 71 3.66 6.60 -6.45
C PHE A 71 2.45 7.17 -5.73
N GLU A 72 1.53 6.32 -5.33
CA GLU A 72 0.32 6.75 -4.63
C GLU A 72 -0.25 5.67 -3.71
N LYS A 73 -1.14 6.07 -2.82
CA LYS A 73 -1.95 5.14 -2.03
C LYS A 73 -2.97 4.46 -2.94
N TYR A 74 -3.11 3.16 -2.77
CA TYR A 74 -4.05 2.37 -3.56
C TYR A 74 -5.29 2.03 -2.73
N GLU A 75 -6.45 2.49 -3.18
CA GLU A 75 -7.74 2.29 -2.50
C GLU A 75 -8.55 1.11 -3.08
N GLY A 76 -8.05 0.45 -4.12
CA GLY A 76 -8.74 -0.68 -4.76
C GLY A 76 -8.79 -1.94 -3.89
N GLU A 77 -9.80 -2.77 -4.10
CA GLU A 77 -9.97 -4.04 -3.38
C GLU A 77 -8.96 -5.10 -3.83
N SER A 78 -8.70 -5.16 -5.13
CA SER A 78 -7.76 -6.08 -5.77
C SER A 78 -6.62 -5.33 -6.45
N PHE A 79 -5.49 -6.00 -6.64
CA PHE A 79 -4.35 -5.43 -7.32
C PHE A 79 -4.60 -5.30 -8.82
N PRO A 80 -4.17 -4.20 -9.46
CA PRO A 80 -4.14 -4.12 -10.91
C PRO A 80 -3.33 -5.30 -11.48
N SER A 81 -3.84 -5.91 -12.53
CA SER A 81 -3.17 -7.02 -13.21
C SER A 81 -2.31 -6.56 -14.39
N ASP A 82 -2.32 -5.25 -14.69
CA ASP A 82 -1.52 -4.69 -15.77
C ASP A 82 -0.02 -4.75 -15.46
N SER A 83 0.78 -4.77 -16.52
CA SER A 83 2.24 -4.87 -16.41
C SER A 83 2.92 -3.57 -15.96
N GLU A 84 2.20 -2.45 -16.01
CA GLU A 84 2.73 -1.12 -15.73
C GLU A 84 2.51 -0.68 -14.27
N SER A 85 1.75 -1.47 -13.48
CA SER A 85 1.50 -1.19 -12.07
C SER A 85 2.20 -2.17 -11.15
N LYS A 86 2.90 -1.68 -10.15
CA LYS A 86 3.66 -2.49 -9.18
C LYS A 86 3.45 -2.02 -7.75
N TRP A 87 3.79 -2.88 -6.81
CA TRP A 87 3.63 -2.65 -5.38
C TRP A 87 4.81 -1.94 -4.75
N VAL A 88 4.51 -1.09 -3.77
CA VAL A 88 5.48 -0.56 -2.81
C VAL A 88 5.19 -1.16 -1.44
N LYS A 89 6.17 -1.81 -0.85
CA LYS A 89 6.07 -2.38 0.50
C LYS A 89 7.37 -2.17 1.27
N ASP A 90 7.30 -1.54 2.45
CA ASP A 90 8.38 -1.42 3.42
C ASP A 90 9.73 -0.94 2.85
N GLY A 91 9.69 -0.06 1.83
CA GLY A 91 10.90 0.43 1.16
C GLY A 91 11.54 -0.56 0.17
N THR A 92 10.88 -1.68 -0.11
CA THR A 92 11.35 -2.61 -1.14
C THR A 92 11.41 -1.90 -2.49
N PRO A 93 12.53 -1.98 -3.22
CA PRO A 93 12.70 -1.30 -4.49
C PRO A 93 11.61 -1.69 -5.48
N VAL A 94 10.76 -0.75 -5.82
CA VAL A 94 9.70 -0.96 -6.81
C VAL A 94 10.29 -1.17 -8.19
N LEU A 95 11.42 -0.55 -8.45
CA LEU A 95 12.00 -0.46 -9.79
C LEU A 95 12.50 -1.80 -10.31
N GLY A 96 13.07 -2.65 -9.48
CA GLY A 96 13.42 -4.02 -9.87
C GLY A 96 12.22 -4.85 -10.33
N MET A 97 11.01 -4.47 -9.92
CA MET A 97 9.78 -5.16 -10.29
C MET A 97 9.30 -4.81 -11.71
N PHE A 98 9.67 -3.62 -12.24
CA PHE A 98 9.32 -3.22 -13.60
C PHE A 98 10.21 -3.88 -14.66
N GLY A 99 11.35 -4.40 -14.25
CA GLY A 99 12.36 -4.91 -15.16
C GLY A 99 13.21 -3.80 -15.81
N TYR A 100 14.37 -4.19 -16.30
CA TYR A 100 15.39 -3.27 -16.81
C TYR A 100 14.90 -2.33 -17.93
N SER A 101 14.04 -2.83 -18.80
CA SER A 101 13.52 -2.06 -19.94
C SER A 101 12.72 -0.82 -19.52
N TYR A 102 11.89 -0.94 -18.49
CA TYR A 102 11.12 0.20 -17.97
C TYR A 102 12.01 1.17 -17.22
N GLN A 103 12.92 0.69 -16.39
CA GLN A 103 13.86 1.53 -15.63
C GLN A 103 14.62 2.49 -16.54
N GLN A 104 15.06 2.03 -17.71
CA GLN A 104 15.81 2.83 -18.66
C GLN A 104 14.95 3.88 -19.40
N ASN A 105 13.64 3.84 -19.24
CA ASN A 105 12.74 4.78 -19.90
C ASN A 105 12.09 5.79 -18.96
N ILE A 106 12.16 5.60 -17.65
CA ILE A 106 11.57 6.52 -16.67
C ILE A 106 12.34 7.84 -16.69
N LYS A 107 11.62 8.92 -17.01
CA LYS A 107 12.15 10.29 -17.02
C LYS A 107 11.65 11.12 -15.87
N HIS A 108 10.44 10.85 -15.41
CA HIS A 108 9.79 11.63 -14.37
C HIS A 108 9.26 10.72 -13.28
N ILE A 109 9.43 11.14 -12.03
CA ILE A 109 8.79 10.53 -10.88
C ILE A 109 7.85 11.55 -10.25
N VAL A 110 6.65 11.08 -9.92
CA VAL A 110 5.66 11.82 -9.14
C VAL A 110 5.34 11.02 -7.90
N ILE A 111 5.59 11.60 -6.73
CA ILE A 111 5.13 11.04 -5.46
C ILE A 111 3.86 11.83 -5.09
N ASN A 112 2.71 11.16 -5.13
CA ASN A 112 1.44 11.78 -4.82
C ASN A 112 1.33 12.08 -3.31
N GLU A 113 0.59 13.13 -2.93
CA GLU A 113 0.38 13.50 -1.53
C GLU A 113 -0.18 12.35 -0.68
N SER A 114 -1.00 11.48 -1.26
CA SER A 114 -1.53 10.29 -0.59
C SER A 114 -0.44 9.35 -0.07
N PHE A 115 0.78 9.43 -0.65
CA PHE A 115 1.93 8.63 -0.25
C PHE A 115 2.54 9.06 1.09
N LYS A 116 2.23 10.23 1.62
CA LYS A 116 2.74 10.74 2.93
C LYS A 116 2.46 9.82 4.12
N THR A 117 1.48 8.93 4.00
CA THR A 117 1.17 7.92 5.03
C THR A 117 2.04 6.66 4.92
N PHE A 118 2.84 6.55 3.86
CA PHE A 118 3.86 5.50 3.74
C PHE A 118 5.04 5.83 4.67
N THR A 119 5.41 4.88 5.53
CA THR A 119 6.44 5.05 6.56
C THR A 119 7.50 3.96 6.43
N PRO A 120 8.39 4.06 5.43
CA PRO A 120 9.41 3.06 5.19
C PRO A 120 10.44 3.02 6.32
N THR A 121 11.03 1.86 6.53
CA THR A 121 12.20 1.68 7.41
C THR A 121 13.50 1.61 6.62
N THR A 122 13.41 1.39 5.31
CA THR A 122 14.54 1.43 4.37
C THR A 122 14.11 2.06 3.05
N LEU A 123 15.02 2.77 2.43
CA LEU A 123 14.92 3.29 1.06
C LEU A 123 16.11 2.82 0.20
N ASN A 124 16.77 1.76 0.63
CA ASN A 124 17.87 1.14 -0.09
C ASN A 124 17.44 0.76 -1.52
N TYR A 125 18.18 1.20 -2.53
CA TYR A 125 17.92 1.00 -3.97
C TYR A 125 16.60 1.61 -4.49
N PHE A 126 15.91 2.47 -3.75
CA PHE A 126 14.52 2.86 -4.07
C PHE A 126 14.37 3.53 -5.44
N PHE A 127 15.37 4.32 -5.88
CA PHE A 127 15.44 4.95 -7.20
C PHE A 127 16.70 4.56 -7.99
N GLU A 128 17.37 3.47 -7.61
CA GLU A 128 18.60 3.02 -8.27
C GLU A 128 18.38 2.71 -9.75
N GLY A 129 19.38 3.02 -10.55
CA GLY A 129 19.44 2.61 -11.95
C GLY A 129 18.59 3.39 -12.92
N LEU A 130 17.94 4.48 -12.48
CA LEU A 130 17.11 5.33 -13.33
C LEU A 130 17.98 6.28 -14.15
N THR A 131 18.71 5.74 -15.13
CA THR A 131 19.70 6.49 -15.90
C THR A 131 19.14 7.66 -16.70
N GLN A 132 17.83 7.62 -17.04
CA GLN A 132 17.14 8.67 -17.79
C GLN A 132 16.30 9.60 -16.90
N LEU A 133 16.31 9.42 -15.58
CA LEU A 133 15.52 10.23 -14.66
C LEU A 133 15.97 11.69 -14.67
N GLU A 134 15.06 12.57 -15.05
CA GLU A 134 15.27 14.01 -15.18
C GLU A 134 14.71 14.78 -13.97
N THR A 135 13.52 14.38 -13.47
CA THR A 135 12.82 15.07 -12.38
C THR A 135 12.16 14.12 -11.39
N ILE A 136 12.13 14.54 -10.13
CA ILE A 136 11.31 13.93 -9.08
C ILE A 136 10.49 15.04 -8.44
N THR A 137 9.18 14.90 -8.39
CA THR A 137 8.25 15.79 -7.69
C THR A 137 7.57 15.07 -6.55
N GLY A 138 7.25 15.79 -5.46
CA GLY A 138 6.58 15.20 -4.30
C GLY A 138 7.51 14.47 -3.34
N LEU A 139 8.85 14.68 -3.40
CA LEU A 139 9.78 14.11 -2.42
C LEU A 139 9.44 14.51 -0.97
N GLU A 140 8.77 15.66 -0.77
CA GLU A 140 8.25 16.10 0.51
C GLU A 140 7.19 15.16 1.12
N TYR A 141 6.57 14.33 0.31
CA TYR A 141 5.61 13.31 0.75
C TYR A 141 6.25 11.97 1.14
N LEU A 142 7.55 11.82 0.89
CA LEU A 142 8.30 10.64 1.29
C LEU A 142 8.75 10.77 2.76
N ASN A 143 8.05 10.09 3.65
CA ASN A 143 8.33 10.16 5.09
C ASN A 143 9.58 9.34 5.46
N THR A 144 10.68 10.02 5.75
CA THR A 144 11.96 9.38 6.08
C THR A 144 12.24 9.25 7.58
N ALA A 145 11.31 9.64 8.45
CA ALA A 145 11.54 9.69 9.90
C ALA A 145 11.89 8.34 10.57
N ASN A 146 11.57 7.22 9.91
CA ASN A 146 11.89 5.87 10.41
C ASN A 146 12.94 5.15 9.54
N VAL A 147 13.48 5.79 8.53
CA VAL A 147 14.47 5.19 7.63
C VAL A 147 15.81 5.03 8.32
N THR A 148 16.37 3.84 8.24
CA THR A 148 17.69 3.50 8.78
C THR A 148 18.74 3.27 7.69
N ASP A 149 18.29 2.97 6.47
CA ASP A 149 19.17 2.69 5.32
C ASP A 149 18.69 3.44 4.08
N MET A 150 19.54 4.32 3.55
CA MET A 150 19.39 5.08 2.30
C MET A 150 20.48 4.75 1.29
N SER A 151 21.18 3.61 1.46
CA SER A 151 22.24 3.23 0.54
C SER A 151 21.69 3.03 -0.87
N LEU A 152 22.47 3.48 -1.86
CA LEU A 152 22.16 3.40 -3.29
C LEU A 152 20.81 4.05 -3.69
N LEU A 153 20.23 4.92 -2.83
CA LEU A 153 18.89 5.50 -3.05
C LEU A 153 18.72 6.14 -4.43
N PHE A 154 19.73 6.88 -4.91
CA PHE A 154 19.75 7.53 -6.23
C PHE A 154 20.95 7.05 -7.09
N ASP A 155 21.53 5.87 -6.79
CA ASP A 155 22.68 5.37 -7.53
C ASP A 155 22.34 5.26 -9.02
N HIS A 156 23.28 5.70 -9.90
CA HIS A 156 23.08 5.73 -11.36
C HIS A 156 21.94 6.61 -11.89
N CYS A 157 21.44 7.60 -11.14
CA CYS A 157 20.52 8.60 -11.65
C CYS A 157 21.27 9.66 -12.48
N GLN A 158 21.76 9.28 -13.64
CA GLN A 158 22.74 10.05 -14.42
C GLN A 158 22.22 11.38 -14.97
N LYS A 159 20.90 11.50 -15.21
CA LYS A 159 20.29 12.70 -15.79
C LYS A 159 19.78 13.70 -14.77
N LEU A 160 19.67 13.32 -13.50
CA LEU A 160 19.27 14.26 -12.45
C LEU A 160 20.30 15.40 -12.35
N THR A 161 19.78 16.64 -12.31
CA THR A 161 20.59 17.85 -12.19
C THR A 161 20.49 18.50 -10.81
N SER A 162 19.36 18.32 -10.14
CA SER A 162 19.12 18.81 -8.78
C SER A 162 18.18 17.88 -8.02
N LEU A 163 18.31 17.88 -6.70
CA LEU A 163 17.43 17.17 -5.77
C LEU A 163 17.07 18.09 -4.60
N ASP A 164 15.80 18.13 -4.25
CA ASP A 164 15.34 18.79 -3.03
C ASP A 164 15.04 17.73 -1.95
N LEU A 165 15.95 17.63 -0.99
CA LEU A 165 15.89 16.73 0.16
C LEU A 165 15.65 17.51 1.47
N SER A 166 15.13 18.75 1.38
CA SER A 166 14.94 19.62 2.53
C SER A 166 13.96 19.03 3.56
N ASN A 167 13.07 18.11 3.14
CA ASN A 167 12.15 17.41 4.03
C ASN A 167 12.68 16.09 4.58
N PHE A 168 13.87 15.65 4.17
CA PHE A 168 14.44 14.39 4.65
C PHE A 168 14.92 14.52 6.10
N ASN A 169 14.49 13.59 6.93
CA ASN A 169 14.97 13.39 8.28
C ASN A 169 15.89 12.17 8.33
N THR A 170 17.18 12.42 8.53
CA THR A 170 18.22 11.36 8.56
C THR A 170 18.64 10.96 9.96
N ALA A 171 17.96 11.45 11.01
CA ALA A 171 18.34 11.22 12.40
C ALA A 171 18.47 9.73 12.80
N LYS A 172 17.80 8.83 12.10
CA LYS A 172 17.90 7.37 12.31
C LYS A 172 18.72 6.65 11.25
N VAL A 173 19.19 7.37 10.23
CA VAL A 173 19.93 6.74 9.12
C VAL A 173 21.33 6.37 9.58
N THR A 174 21.67 5.11 9.40
CA THR A 174 22.99 4.55 9.74
C THR A 174 23.81 4.18 8.50
N ASN A 175 23.17 4.12 7.33
CA ASN A 175 23.81 3.75 6.08
C ASN A 175 23.35 4.65 4.93
N MET A 176 24.28 5.41 4.34
CA MET A 176 24.08 6.22 3.12
C MET A 176 25.09 5.84 2.04
N ASN A 177 25.65 4.63 2.10
CA ASN A 177 26.68 4.22 1.16
C ASN A 177 26.19 4.33 -0.27
N ARG A 178 26.96 5.03 -1.13
CA ARG A 178 26.65 5.20 -2.55
C ARG A 178 25.31 5.88 -2.86
N MET A 179 24.76 6.67 -1.93
CA MET A 179 23.43 7.29 -2.09
C MET A 179 23.29 8.06 -3.40
N PHE A 180 24.36 8.72 -3.88
CA PHE A 180 24.40 9.54 -5.10
C PHE A 180 25.50 9.07 -6.07
N SER A 181 25.94 7.85 -5.97
CA SER A 181 27.00 7.32 -6.82
C SER A 181 26.54 7.33 -8.28
N TYR A 182 27.44 7.65 -9.20
CA TYR A 182 27.17 7.76 -10.63
C TYR A 182 26.04 8.75 -11.04
N CYS A 183 25.67 9.70 -10.18
CA CYS A 183 24.80 10.83 -10.54
C CYS A 183 25.61 11.90 -11.28
N SER A 184 26.10 11.61 -12.48
CA SER A 184 27.14 12.39 -13.18
C SER A 184 26.73 13.83 -13.53
N ASN A 185 25.43 14.12 -13.62
CA ASN A 185 24.92 15.47 -13.90
C ASN A 185 24.37 16.21 -12.67
N LEU A 186 24.38 15.59 -11.49
CA LEU A 186 23.86 16.19 -10.26
C LEU A 186 24.77 17.32 -9.79
N LYS A 187 24.22 18.55 -9.78
CA LYS A 187 24.96 19.77 -9.44
C LYS A 187 24.53 20.37 -8.10
N THR A 188 23.28 20.17 -7.73
CA THR A 188 22.68 20.81 -6.56
C THR A 188 21.85 19.84 -5.76
N ILE A 189 22.10 19.80 -4.45
CA ILE A 189 21.26 19.11 -3.48
C ILE A 189 20.83 20.15 -2.43
N TYR A 190 19.54 20.34 -2.27
CA TYR A 190 19.00 21.11 -1.17
C TYR A 190 18.74 20.13 -0.01
N ALA A 191 19.31 20.40 1.13
CA ALA A 191 19.20 19.58 2.33
C ALA A 191 18.76 20.41 3.52
N SER A 192 18.08 19.78 4.49
CA SER A 192 17.73 20.41 5.75
C SER A 192 18.88 20.32 6.76
N ASP A 193 18.71 20.99 7.89
CA ASP A 193 19.55 20.82 9.07
C ASP A 193 19.44 19.43 9.74
N LYS A 194 18.51 18.61 9.26
CA LYS A 194 18.28 17.22 9.69
C LYS A 194 18.89 16.18 8.76
N PHE A 195 19.64 16.63 7.77
CA PHE A 195 20.29 15.74 6.81
C PHE A 195 21.67 15.28 7.27
#